data_9c721098aa2fb85f8840530fbbf83627
#
_entry.id   9c721098aa2fb85f8840530fbbf83627
#
_cell.length_a   1.000
_cell.length_b   1.000
_cell.length_c   1.000
_cell.angle_alpha   90.00
_cell.angle_beta   90.00
_cell.angle_gamma   90.00
#
_symmetry.space_group_name_H-M   'P 1'
#
loop_
_entity.id
_entity.type
_entity.pdbx_description
1 polymer ?
#
loop_
_entity_poly.entity_id
_entity_poly.type
_entity_poly.pdbx_seq_one_letter_code
_entity_poly.pdbx_strand_id
1 'polypeptide(L)'
;MKRASPQKQLLARLLILSALLALTWFVWQRNQSAPPIQDAAQPGKTEQRDKLSNAKIPGHVLEVLQFIRQNGQAPDGFVGGREFQNREKRLPQKAPDGKKIRYSEWDVRPKVQGKNRGAERLVTGSDQSAYYTKDHYKTFLKID
;
A
#
# COMPACT_ATOMS: atom_id res chain seq x y z
N MET A 1 34.06 -28.10 -55.04
CA MET A 1 33.67 -27.27 -53.89
C MET A 1 34.91 -26.75 -53.19
N LYS A 2 35.21 -25.43 -53.29
CA LYS A 2 36.41 -24.83 -52.68
C LYS A 2 36.16 -24.63 -51.17
N ARG A 3 36.87 -25.34 -50.31
CA ARG A 3 36.87 -25.12 -48.86
C ARG A 3 37.49 -23.77 -48.56
N ALA A 4 36.80 -22.93 -47.87
CA ALA A 4 37.29 -21.62 -47.41
C ALA A 4 38.53 -21.83 -46.52
N SER A 5 39.57 -20.99 -46.68
CA SER A 5 40.81 -21.09 -45.93
C SER A 5 40.55 -20.88 -44.45
N PRO A 6 41.28 -21.54 -43.53
CA PRO A 6 41.06 -21.45 -42.09
C PRO A 6 41.15 -20.04 -41.56
N GLN A 7 41.96 -19.15 -42.15
CA GLN A 7 42.05 -17.76 -41.80
C GLN A 7 40.74 -16.96 -42.02
N LYS A 8 40.01 -17.25 -43.12
CA LYS A 8 38.71 -16.57 -43.40
C LYS A 8 37.63 -17.01 -42.40
N GLN A 9 37.67 -18.26 -41.96
CA GLN A 9 36.75 -18.76 -40.94
C GLN A 9 37.03 -18.16 -39.56
N LEU A 10 38.31 -17.92 -39.22
CA LEU A 10 38.70 -17.30 -37.96
C LEU A 10 38.26 -15.84 -37.91
N LEU A 11 38.46 -15.08 -38.97
CA LEU A 11 38.01 -13.69 -39.11
C LEU A 11 36.48 -13.58 -39.05
N ALA A 12 35.74 -14.48 -39.69
CA ALA A 12 34.28 -14.49 -39.63
C ALA A 12 33.76 -14.78 -38.20
N ARG A 13 34.41 -15.68 -37.45
CA ARG A 13 34.05 -15.96 -36.04
C ARG A 13 34.36 -14.79 -35.12
N LEU A 14 35.46 -14.09 -35.31
CA LEU A 14 35.79 -12.85 -34.54
C LEU A 14 34.78 -11.73 -34.80
N LEU A 15 34.34 -11.54 -36.03
CA LEU A 15 33.32 -10.54 -36.38
C LEU A 15 31.96 -10.86 -35.76
N ILE A 16 31.57 -12.12 -35.73
CA ILE A 16 30.31 -12.55 -35.09
C ILE A 16 30.35 -12.33 -33.57
N LEU A 17 31.48 -12.66 -32.93
CA LEU A 17 31.67 -12.46 -31.50
C LEU A 17 31.65 -10.97 -31.10
N SER A 18 32.28 -10.11 -31.91
CA SER A 18 32.28 -8.68 -31.67
C SER A 18 30.88 -8.06 -31.84
N ALA A 19 30.09 -8.52 -32.82
CA ALA A 19 28.73 -8.10 -33.04
C ALA A 19 27.79 -8.49 -31.87
N LEU A 20 27.98 -9.70 -31.33
CA LEU A 20 27.20 -10.18 -30.18
C LEU A 20 27.53 -9.40 -28.91
N LEU A 21 28.80 -9.06 -28.68
CA LEU A 21 29.22 -8.23 -27.55
C LEU A 21 28.69 -6.80 -27.67
N ALA A 22 28.66 -6.23 -28.88
CA ALA A 22 28.07 -4.91 -29.12
C ALA A 22 26.56 -4.89 -28.90
N LEU A 23 25.86 -5.96 -29.29
CA LEU A 23 24.41 -6.11 -29.04
C LEU A 23 24.09 -6.25 -27.54
N THR A 24 24.87 -7.03 -26.80
CA THR A 24 24.67 -7.16 -25.35
C THR A 24 24.97 -5.86 -24.61
N TRP A 25 26.02 -5.14 -25.02
CA TRP A 25 26.32 -3.82 -24.46
C TRP A 25 25.24 -2.79 -24.79
N PHE A 26 24.69 -2.80 -26.01
CA PHE A 26 23.61 -1.91 -26.43
C PHE A 26 22.29 -2.17 -25.68
N VAL A 27 21.95 -3.46 -25.46
CA VAL A 27 20.79 -3.85 -24.66
C VAL A 27 20.98 -3.44 -23.20
N TRP A 28 22.19 -3.62 -22.64
CA TRP A 28 22.52 -3.21 -21.29
C TRP A 28 22.43 -1.68 -21.10
N GLN A 29 22.91 -0.92 -22.10
CA GLN A 29 22.84 0.54 -22.08
C GLN A 29 21.40 1.06 -22.21
N ARG A 30 20.55 0.42 -22.98
CA ARG A 30 19.10 0.74 -23.05
C ARG A 30 18.38 0.48 -21.75
N ASN A 31 18.79 -0.53 -21.01
CA ASN A 31 18.18 -0.86 -19.72
C ASN A 31 18.63 0.08 -18.59
N GLN A 32 19.67 0.86 -18.80
CA GLN A 32 20.10 1.90 -17.84
C GLN A 32 19.52 3.29 -18.16
N SER A 33 18.81 3.43 -19.28
CA SER A 33 18.21 4.71 -19.71
C SER A 33 16.74 4.85 -19.31
N ALA A 34 16.26 4.08 -18.30
CA ALA A 34 15.10 4.51 -17.56
C ALA A 34 15.56 5.75 -16.76
N PRO A 35 14.96 6.94 -17.00
CA PRO A 35 15.23 8.06 -16.11
C PRO A 35 14.86 7.57 -14.70
N PRO A 36 15.68 7.84 -13.68
CA PRO A 36 15.21 7.67 -12.33
C PRO A 36 13.93 8.51 -12.25
N ILE A 37 12.81 7.86 -11.95
CA ILE A 37 11.66 8.56 -11.43
C ILE A 37 12.19 9.17 -10.13
N GLN A 38 12.71 10.36 -10.24
CA GLN A 38 12.87 11.27 -9.13
C GLN A 38 11.47 11.76 -8.78
N ASP A 39 10.62 10.80 -8.32
CA ASP A 39 9.71 11.11 -7.26
C ASP A 39 10.63 11.31 -6.03
N ALA A 40 11.25 12.48 -6.02
CA ALA A 40 11.77 13.04 -4.80
C ALA A 40 10.55 13.26 -3.92
N ALA A 41 10.08 12.18 -3.29
CA ALA A 41 9.29 12.26 -2.08
C ALA A 41 10.18 13.06 -1.12
N GLN A 42 9.97 14.38 -1.11
CA GLN A 42 10.54 15.24 -0.10
C GLN A 42 10.03 14.68 1.23
N PRO A 43 10.88 14.13 2.10
CA PRO A 43 10.45 13.50 3.35
C PRO A 43 9.58 14.43 4.21
N GLY A 44 9.77 15.74 4.08
CA GLY A 44 8.95 16.73 4.78
C GLY A 44 7.52 16.87 4.28
N LYS A 45 7.20 16.50 3.04
CA LYS A 45 5.84 16.69 2.49
C LYS A 45 4.90 15.54 2.82
N THR A 46 5.43 14.35 2.98
CA THR A 46 4.67 13.16 3.43
C THR A 46 4.38 13.26 4.92
N GLU A 47 5.39 13.56 5.75
CA GLU A 47 5.22 13.74 7.20
C GLU A 47 4.27 14.89 7.56
N GLN A 48 4.26 15.96 6.78
CA GLN A 48 3.37 17.10 7.01
C GLN A 48 1.94 16.81 6.55
N ARG A 49 1.75 15.98 5.53
CA ARG A 49 0.45 15.49 5.08
C ARG A 49 -0.15 14.53 6.10
N ASP A 50 0.67 13.63 6.64
CA ASP A 50 0.28 12.65 7.65
C ASP A 50 -0.08 13.33 8.97
N LYS A 51 0.69 14.34 9.40
CA LYS A 51 0.35 15.19 10.57
C LYS A 51 -0.93 16.00 10.36
N LEU A 52 -1.22 16.45 9.15
CA LEU A 52 -2.42 17.23 8.84
C LEU A 52 -3.67 16.34 8.72
N SER A 53 -3.54 15.12 8.22
CA SER A 53 -4.62 14.12 8.20
C SER A 53 -4.93 13.62 9.62
N ASN A 54 -3.92 13.35 10.42
CA ASN A 54 -4.06 12.93 11.82
C ASN A 54 -4.58 14.03 12.73
N ALA A 55 -4.32 15.31 12.44
CA ALA A 55 -4.90 16.44 13.19
C ALA A 55 -6.44 16.50 13.12
N LYS A 56 -7.07 15.82 12.16
CA LYS A 56 -8.52 15.68 12.03
C LYS A 56 -9.09 14.45 12.74
N ILE A 57 -8.23 13.54 13.19
CA ILE A 57 -8.63 12.34 13.91
C ILE A 57 -8.63 12.64 15.41
N PRO A 58 -9.75 12.44 16.12
CA PRO A 58 -9.80 12.66 17.56
C PRO A 58 -8.87 11.71 18.31
N GLY A 59 -8.22 12.20 19.39
CA GLY A 59 -7.26 11.41 20.17
C GLY A 59 -7.81 10.08 20.69
N HIS A 60 -9.07 10.06 21.16
CA HIS A 60 -9.70 8.82 21.62
C HIS A 60 -9.82 7.74 20.54
N VAL A 61 -9.89 8.12 19.25
CA VAL A 61 -9.91 7.17 18.12
C VAL A 61 -8.54 6.54 17.96
N LEU A 62 -7.46 7.32 18.10
CA LEU A 62 -6.08 6.83 18.02
C LEU A 62 -5.75 5.88 19.18
N GLU A 63 -6.22 6.20 20.39
CA GLU A 63 -6.08 5.33 21.58
C GLU A 63 -6.75 3.97 21.34
N VAL A 64 -8.00 3.98 20.84
CA VAL A 64 -8.72 2.74 20.52
C VAL A 64 -8.01 1.95 19.40
N LEU A 65 -7.52 2.62 18.36
CA LEU A 65 -6.76 1.97 17.29
C LEU A 65 -5.49 1.31 17.83
N GLN A 66 -4.75 2.02 18.68
CA GLN A 66 -3.54 1.48 19.30
C GLN A 66 -3.85 0.23 20.13
N PHE A 67 -4.91 0.29 20.95
CA PHE A 67 -5.35 -0.86 21.74
C PHE A 67 -5.69 -2.07 20.88
N ILE A 68 -6.46 -1.87 19.80
CA ILE A 68 -6.86 -2.94 18.86
C ILE A 68 -5.63 -3.53 18.16
N ARG A 69 -4.68 -2.71 17.72
CA ARG A 69 -3.43 -3.18 17.09
C ARG A 69 -2.58 -4.04 18.02
N GLN A 70 -2.58 -3.73 19.32
CA GLN A 70 -1.82 -4.49 20.34
C GLN A 70 -2.53 -5.77 20.78
N ASN A 71 -3.86 -5.74 20.91
CA ASN A 71 -4.62 -6.80 21.56
C ASN A 71 -5.50 -7.63 20.62
N GLY A 72 -5.73 -7.16 19.37
CA GLY A 72 -6.59 -7.84 18.38
C GLY A 72 -8.08 -7.80 18.70
N GLN A 73 -8.50 -7.06 19.73
CA GLN A 73 -9.89 -6.99 20.21
C GLN A 73 -10.24 -5.56 20.67
N ALA A 74 -11.55 -5.30 20.84
CA ALA A 74 -12.02 -4.03 21.37
C ALA A 74 -11.64 -3.88 22.85
N PRO A 75 -11.42 -2.63 23.36
CA PRO A 75 -11.29 -2.38 24.78
C PRO A 75 -12.55 -2.77 25.56
N ASP A 76 -12.42 -3.03 26.86
CA ASP A 76 -13.54 -3.36 27.74
C ASP A 76 -14.64 -2.30 27.69
N GLY A 77 -15.87 -2.75 27.56
CA GLY A 77 -17.03 -1.87 27.39
C GLY A 77 -17.27 -1.32 25.98
N PHE A 78 -16.36 -1.56 25.04
CA PHE A 78 -16.54 -1.21 23.62
C PHE A 78 -17.12 -2.37 22.82
N VAL A 79 -17.79 -2.07 21.71
CA VAL A 79 -18.29 -3.11 20.79
C VAL A 79 -17.47 -3.06 19.51
N GLY A 80 -17.03 -4.24 19.03
CA GLY A 80 -16.25 -4.27 17.80
C GLY A 80 -15.82 -5.68 17.37
N GLY A 81 -14.98 -5.73 16.32
CA GLY A 81 -14.49 -6.98 15.74
C GLY A 81 -15.45 -7.61 14.73
N ARG A 82 -16.58 -6.95 14.41
CA ARG A 82 -17.50 -7.45 13.38
C ARG A 82 -16.98 -7.13 11.98
N GLU A 83 -17.29 -8.01 11.03
CA GLU A 83 -16.95 -7.78 9.63
C GLU A 83 -17.70 -6.55 9.08
N PHE A 84 -16.93 -5.59 8.55
CA PHE A 84 -17.45 -4.49 7.75
C PHE A 84 -17.36 -4.86 6.27
N GLN A 85 -18.50 -5.10 5.63
CA GLN A 85 -18.54 -5.69 4.29
C GLN A 85 -18.17 -4.72 3.15
N ASN A 86 -18.02 -3.42 3.42
CA ASN A 86 -17.69 -2.40 2.41
C ASN A 86 -18.52 -2.51 1.13
N ARG A 87 -19.84 -2.77 1.25
CA ARG A 87 -20.77 -3.01 0.13
C ARG A 87 -20.80 -1.85 -0.86
N GLU A 88 -20.70 -0.62 -0.34
CA GLU A 88 -20.70 0.60 -1.15
C GLU A 88 -19.33 0.92 -1.75
N LYS A 89 -18.34 0.05 -1.54
CA LYS A 89 -16.98 0.18 -2.09
C LYS A 89 -16.31 1.53 -1.77
N ARG A 90 -16.61 2.11 -0.62
CA ARG A 90 -16.04 3.40 -0.17
C ARG A 90 -14.58 3.27 0.26
N LEU A 91 -14.16 2.09 0.70
CA LEU A 91 -12.79 1.74 1.02
C LEU A 91 -12.18 0.87 -0.08
N PRO A 92 -10.85 0.83 -0.24
CA PRO A 92 -10.17 -0.04 -1.19
C PRO A 92 -10.60 -1.50 -1.04
N GLN A 93 -10.78 -2.22 -2.14
CA GLN A 93 -11.16 -3.63 -2.09
C GLN A 93 -9.95 -4.57 -2.07
N LYS A 94 -8.82 -4.09 -2.59
CA LYS A 94 -7.58 -4.84 -2.71
C LYS A 94 -6.41 -4.01 -2.18
N ALA A 95 -5.48 -4.69 -1.56
CA ALA A 95 -4.19 -4.15 -1.16
C ALA A 95 -3.27 -3.98 -2.39
N PRO A 96 -2.14 -3.26 -2.30
CA PRO A 96 -1.19 -3.09 -3.40
C PRO A 96 -0.65 -4.41 -3.97
N ASP A 97 -0.59 -5.47 -3.16
CA ASP A 97 -0.21 -6.83 -3.58
C ASP A 97 -1.33 -7.60 -4.31
N GLY A 98 -2.48 -6.96 -4.56
CA GLY A 98 -3.64 -7.54 -5.24
C GLY A 98 -4.57 -8.38 -4.35
N LYS A 99 -4.22 -8.65 -3.11
CA LYS A 99 -5.05 -9.44 -2.18
C LYS A 99 -6.30 -8.66 -1.75
N LYS A 100 -7.40 -9.39 -1.58
CA LYS A 100 -8.65 -8.82 -1.06
C LYS A 100 -8.47 -8.37 0.38
N ILE A 101 -8.86 -7.12 0.69
CA ILE A 101 -8.87 -6.59 2.05
C ILE A 101 -10.18 -7.01 2.72
N ARG A 102 -10.06 -7.59 3.93
CA ARG A 102 -11.19 -7.82 4.84
C ARG A 102 -11.17 -6.73 5.90
N TYR A 103 -12.32 -6.16 6.17
CA TYR A 103 -12.46 -5.08 7.12
C TYR A 103 -13.20 -5.51 8.38
N SER A 104 -12.79 -4.96 9.53
CA SER A 104 -13.48 -5.07 10.81
C SER A 104 -13.89 -3.70 11.32
N GLU A 105 -15.11 -3.60 11.87
CA GLU A 105 -15.62 -2.37 12.46
C GLU A 105 -15.53 -2.38 13.98
N TRP A 106 -15.32 -1.19 14.56
CA TRP A 106 -15.14 -1.00 16.00
C TRP A 106 -15.81 0.30 16.45
N ASP A 107 -16.42 0.28 17.62
CA ASP A 107 -16.84 1.50 18.29
C ASP A 107 -15.61 2.26 18.81
N VAL A 108 -15.66 3.57 18.77
CA VAL A 108 -14.60 4.44 19.30
C VAL A 108 -15.00 5.07 20.65
N ARG A 109 -16.16 4.68 21.19
CA ARG A 109 -16.65 5.03 22.50
C ARG A 109 -17.27 3.84 23.20
N PRO A 110 -17.21 3.75 24.53
CA PRO A 110 -17.81 2.66 25.29
C PRO A 110 -19.33 2.64 25.09
N LYS A 111 -19.91 1.44 25.13
CA LYS A 111 -21.36 1.25 25.11
C LYS A 111 -21.95 1.76 26.41
N VAL A 112 -22.93 2.63 26.31
CA VAL A 112 -23.73 3.08 27.46
C VAL A 112 -25.07 2.37 27.44
N GLN A 113 -25.42 1.74 28.56
CA GLN A 113 -26.70 1.02 28.67
C GLN A 113 -27.88 2.00 28.48
N GLY A 114 -28.88 1.56 27.71
CA GLY A 114 -30.07 2.37 27.40
C GLY A 114 -29.84 3.50 26.36
N LYS A 115 -28.63 3.65 25.83
CA LYS A 115 -28.36 4.65 24.77
C LYS A 115 -27.98 3.95 23.44
N ASN A 116 -28.43 4.56 22.34
CA ASN A 116 -28.01 4.14 21.02
C ASN A 116 -26.51 4.38 20.84
N ARG A 117 -25.86 3.50 20.08
CA ARG A 117 -24.47 3.68 19.69
C ARG A 117 -24.34 4.91 18.81
N GLY A 118 -23.38 5.78 19.10
CA GLY A 118 -23.08 6.97 18.28
C GLY A 118 -22.74 6.60 16.82
N ALA A 119 -22.57 7.60 15.97
CA ALA A 119 -22.25 7.42 14.55
C ALA A 119 -20.76 7.16 14.27
N GLU A 120 -19.89 7.45 15.24
CA GLU A 120 -18.44 7.31 15.09
C GLU A 120 -18.02 5.84 15.06
N ARG A 121 -17.19 5.48 14.08
CA ARG A 121 -16.62 4.14 13.96
C ARG A 121 -15.16 4.20 13.54
N LEU A 122 -14.43 3.20 13.95
CA LEU A 122 -13.12 2.85 13.41
C LEU A 122 -13.28 1.59 12.54
N VAL A 123 -12.65 1.55 11.40
CA VAL A 123 -12.61 0.40 10.50
C VAL A 123 -11.15 0.05 10.23
N THR A 124 -10.77 -1.18 10.52
CA THR A 124 -9.41 -1.70 10.29
C THR A 124 -9.41 -2.74 9.18
N GLY A 125 -8.40 -2.68 8.30
CA GLY A 125 -8.20 -3.63 7.21
C GLY A 125 -7.21 -4.74 7.55
N SER A 126 -7.35 -5.89 6.90
CA SER A 126 -6.41 -7.00 7.00
C SER A 126 -5.01 -6.68 6.43
N ASP A 127 -4.88 -5.58 5.72
CA ASP A 127 -3.66 -4.97 5.20
C ASP A 127 -3.06 -3.93 6.16
N GLN A 128 -3.54 -3.89 7.41
CA GLN A 128 -3.18 -2.94 8.46
C GLN A 128 -3.66 -1.49 8.22
N SER A 129 -4.41 -1.24 7.15
CA SER A 129 -5.05 0.06 6.95
C SER A 129 -6.08 0.35 8.04
N ALA A 130 -6.25 1.63 8.38
CA ALA A 130 -7.25 2.07 9.35
C ALA A 130 -7.98 3.32 8.84
N TYR A 131 -9.27 3.39 9.13
CA TYR A 131 -10.15 4.45 8.69
C TYR A 131 -11.10 4.86 9.81
N TYR A 132 -11.28 6.16 9.98
CA TYR A 132 -12.27 6.74 10.89
C TYR A 132 -13.45 7.30 10.13
N THR A 133 -14.65 7.09 10.63
CA THR A 133 -15.88 7.75 10.17
C THR A 133 -16.61 8.39 11.32
N LYS A 134 -17.06 9.64 11.16
CA LYS A 134 -17.88 10.36 12.14
C LYS A 134 -19.36 10.34 11.83
N ASP A 135 -19.75 9.86 10.66
CA ASP A 135 -21.08 10.02 10.06
C ASP A 135 -21.70 8.68 9.61
N HIS A 136 -21.40 7.61 10.36
CA HIS A 136 -21.94 6.27 10.13
C HIS A 136 -21.66 5.77 8.70
N TYR A 137 -20.37 5.71 8.36
CA TYR A 137 -19.80 5.17 7.10
C TYR A 137 -20.08 5.98 5.83
N LYS A 138 -20.60 7.24 5.94
CA LYS A 138 -20.81 8.11 4.78
C LYS A 138 -19.49 8.64 4.24
N THR A 139 -18.60 9.06 5.12
CA THR A 139 -17.24 9.52 4.78
C THR A 139 -16.20 8.80 5.64
N PHE A 140 -14.99 8.68 5.10
CA PHE A 140 -13.87 8.05 5.80
C PHE A 140 -12.64 8.96 5.77
N LEU A 141 -11.96 9.05 6.89
CA LEU A 141 -10.62 9.61 7.01
C LEU A 141 -9.65 8.46 7.20
N LYS A 142 -8.65 8.35 6.35
CA LYS A 142 -7.57 7.37 6.52
C LYS A 142 -6.69 7.79 7.70
N ILE A 143 -6.31 6.83 8.52
CA ILE A 143 -5.36 6.99 9.62
C ILE A 143 -4.05 6.35 9.17
N ASP A 144 -2.96 7.13 9.18
CA ASP A 144 -1.62 6.68 8.77
C ASP A 144 -0.81 6.22 9.96
#